data_ca4c12b8d90343a912bf6e6c2c599af7
#
_entry.id   ca4c12b8d90343a912bf6e6c2c599af7
#
_cell.length_a   1.000
_cell.length_b   1.000
_cell.length_c   1.000
_cell.angle_alpha   90.00
_cell.angle_beta   90.00
_cell.angle_gamma   90.00
#
_symmetry.space_group_name_H-M   'P 1'
#
loop_
_entity.id
_entity.type
_entity.pdbx_description
1 polymer ?
#
loop_
_entity_poly.entity_id
_entity_poly.type
_entity_poly.pdbx_seq_one_letter_code
_entity_poly.pdbx_strand_id
1 'polypeptide(L)'
;GTELLNSLRLMFSRLASHCCPNGHYLEPTLDVAAERELICPVCGAHFFAPSAEELAFNSQGACRCCGGTGTVRTVDRDSLVPDESLTIDEGAVAPWNSLMWSLMTDVCRAMGVRTDVPFRDLTEREKDIVFNGPAEKRHILYKAKNSNQAGELDFTYYNAVYTVENALA
;
A
#
# COMPACT_ATOMS: atom_id res chain seq x y z
N GLY A 1 -31.04 14.48 8.27
CA GLY A 1 -30.37 14.17 7.00
C GLY A 1 -30.00 12.72 6.79
N THR A 2 -29.62 11.99 7.83
CA THR A 2 -29.11 10.60 7.73
C THR A 2 -30.17 9.58 7.32
N GLU A 3 -31.41 9.72 7.77
CA GLU A 3 -32.50 8.77 7.45
C GLU A 3 -32.88 8.80 5.96
N LEU A 4 -32.95 9.98 5.35
CA LEU A 4 -33.24 10.11 3.92
C LEU A 4 -32.16 9.42 3.07
N LEU A 5 -30.89 9.58 3.43
CA LEU A 5 -29.78 8.98 2.70
C LEU A 5 -29.79 7.46 2.78
N ASN A 6 -30.12 6.90 3.94
CA ASN A 6 -30.27 5.45 4.11
C ASN A 6 -31.43 4.89 3.28
N SER A 7 -32.56 5.60 3.26
CA SER A 7 -33.70 5.23 2.41
C SER A 7 -33.34 5.25 0.92
N LEU A 8 -32.62 6.27 0.46
CA LEU A 8 -32.13 6.35 -0.93
C LEU A 8 -31.18 5.20 -1.27
N ARG A 9 -30.23 4.87 -0.40
CA ARG A 9 -29.31 3.73 -0.61
C ARG A 9 -30.09 2.42 -0.76
N LEU A 10 -31.08 2.18 0.09
CA LEU A 10 -31.95 1.01 0.00
C LEU A 10 -32.74 0.98 -1.32
N MET A 11 -33.29 2.12 -1.75
CA MET A 11 -34.00 2.21 -3.02
C MET A 11 -33.08 1.92 -4.20
N PHE A 12 -31.90 2.54 -4.25
CA PHE A 12 -30.96 2.30 -5.33
C PHE A 12 -30.42 0.84 -5.36
N SER A 13 -30.17 0.27 -4.19
CA SER A 13 -29.74 -1.14 -4.11
C SER A 13 -30.80 -2.11 -4.61
N ARG A 14 -32.09 -1.87 -4.35
CA ARG A 14 -33.16 -2.85 -4.54
C ARG A 14 -34.03 -2.61 -5.75
N LEU A 15 -34.18 -1.35 -6.17
CA LEU A 15 -35.13 -0.95 -7.22
C LEU A 15 -34.46 -0.34 -8.45
N ALA A 16 -33.17 -0.12 -8.44
CA ALA A 16 -32.47 0.40 -9.60
C ALA A 16 -32.16 -0.72 -10.62
N SER A 17 -31.96 -0.34 -11.87
CA SER A 17 -31.38 -1.20 -12.90
C SER A 17 -29.90 -1.34 -12.64
N HIS A 18 -29.42 -2.56 -12.39
CA HIS A 18 -28.01 -2.83 -12.13
C HIS A 18 -27.27 -3.14 -13.43
N CYS A 19 -26.00 -2.73 -13.46
CA CYS A 19 -25.12 -2.96 -14.61
C CYS A 19 -24.22 -4.19 -14.33
N CYS A 20 -24.18 -5.14 -15.26
CA CYS A 20 -23.26 -6.26 -15.17
C CYS A 20 -21.81 -5.81 -15.42
N PRO A 21 -20.79 -6.62 -15.07
CA PRO A 21 -19.37 -6.28 -15.30
C PRO A 21 -19.02 -5.94 -16.76
N ASN A 22 -19.84 -6.39 -17.72
CA ASN A 22 -19.66 -6.12 -19.14
C ASN A 22 -20.48 -4.93 -19.66
N GLY A 23 -21.12 -4.15 -18.78
CA GLY A 23 -21.81 -2.91 -19.13
C GLY A 23 -23.28 -3.05 -19.55
N HIS A 24 -23.92 -4.23 -19.41
CA HIS A 24 -25.32 -4.41 -19.71
C HIS A 24 -26.20 -4.13 -18.49
N TYR A 25 -27.26 -3.35 -18.69
CA TYR A 25 -28.23 -3.07 -17.63
C TYR A 25 -29.28 -4.18 -17.53
N LEU A 26 -29.61 -4.55 -16.30
CA LEU A 26 -30.67 -5.52 -15.98
C LEU A 26 -31.89 -4.78 -15.44
N GLU A 27 -33.07 -5.34 -15.71
CA GLU A 27 -34.30 -4.87 -15.07
C GLU A 27 -34.23 -5.04 -13.54
N PRO A 28 -34.87 -4.13 -12.78
CA PRO A 28 -34.94 -4.24 -11.33
C PRO A 28 -35.47 -5.62 -10.89
N THR A 29 -34.82 -6.21 -9.89
CA THR A 29 -35.21 -7.51 -9.34
C THR A 29 -35.11 -7.52 -7.82
N LEU A 30 -36.04 -8.23 -7.17
CA LEU A 30 -36.00 -8.46 -5.73
C LEU A 30 -34.90 -9.45 -5.29
N ASP A 31 -34.26 -10.13 -6.22
CA ASP A 31 -33.15 -11.02 -5.93
C ASP A 31 -31.98 -10.29 -5.27
N VAL A 32 -31.80 -9.00 -5.59
CA VAL A 32 -30.82 -8.15 -4.91
C VAL A 32 -31.09 -8.02 -3.40
N ALA A 33 -32.35 -7.90 -3.02
CA ALA A 33 -32.74 -7.85 -1.61
C ALA A 33 -32.57 -9.19 -0.88
N ALA A 34 -32.56 -10.26 -1.62
CA ALA A 34 -32.33 -11.62 -1.12
C ALA A 34 -30.85 -12.05 -1.19
N GLU A 35 -29.96 -11.11 -1.55
CA GLU A 35 -28.52 -11.34 -1.72
C GLU A 35 -28.20 -12.51 -2.67
N ARG A 36 -29.02 -12.66 -3.72
CA ARG A 36 -28.85 -13.69 -4.72
C ARG A 36 -27.94 -13.21 -5.85
N GLU A 37 -27.19 -14.16 -6.38
CA GLU A 37 -26.41 -13.94 -7.60
C GLU A 37 -27.32 -13.60 -8.78
N LEU A 38 -26.96 -12.58 -9.53
CA LEU A 38 -27.61 -12.18 -10.76
C LEU A 38 -26.88 -12.75 -11.96
N ILE A 39 -27.63 -13.13 -13.00
CA ILE A 39 -27.09 -13.61 -14.26
C ILE A 39 -27.53 -12.63 -15.36
N CYS A 40 -26.57 -12.04 -16.06
CA CYS A 40 -26.87 -11.14 -17.15
C CYS A 40 -27.54 -11.87 -18.32
N PRO A 41 -28.78 -11.51 -18.75
CA PRO A 41 -29.47 -12.18 -19.83
C PRO A 41 -28.82 -11.96 -21.21
N VAL A 42 -27.91 -10.96 -21.33
CA VAL A 42 -27.27 -10.62 -22.60
C VAL A 42 -25.93 -11.37 -22.75
N CYS A 43 -25.11 -11.46 -21.71
CA CYS A 43 -23.76 -12.03 -21.80
C CYS A 43 -23.50 -13.20 -20.86
N GLY A 44 -24.47 -13.61 -20.03
CA GLY A 44 -24.31 -14.72 -19.09
C GLY A 44 -23.38 -14.43 -17.92
N ALA A 45 -22.90 -13.19 -17.73
CA ALA A 45 -22.00 -12.85 -16.62
C ALA A 45 -22.73 -12.98 -15.28
N HIS A 46 -22.08 -13.64 -14.33
CA HIS A 46 -22.54 -13.80 -12.96
C HIS A 46 -21.97 -12.67 -12.09
N PHE A 47 -22.81 -12.04 -11.28
CA PHE A 47 -22.38 -10.96 -10.40
C PHE A 47 -23.39 -10.74 -9.27
N PHE A 48 -22.95 -10.05 -8.20
CA PHE A 48 -23.82 -9.55 -7.15
C PHE A 48 -24.02 -8.06 -7.34
N ALA A 49 -25.27 -7.60 -7.25
CA ALA A 49 -25.55 -6.17 -7.25
C ALA A 49 -25.16 -5.56 -5.89
N PRO A 50 -24.76 -4.28 -5.84
CA PRO A 50 -24.31 -3.65 -4.61
C PRO A 50 -25.42 -3.59 -3.56
N SER A 51 -25.11 -3.98 -2.34
CA SER A 51 -25.96 -3.79 -1.17
C SER A 51 -26.11 -2.30 -0.83
N ALA A 52 -27.08 -1.96 0.01
CA ALA A 52 -27.25 -0.59 0.46
C ALA A 52 -26.02 -0.07 1.23
N GLU A 53 -25.28 -0.95 1.88
CA GLU A 53 -24.05 -0.64 2.60
C GLU A 53 -22.90 -0.30 1.65
N GLU A 54 -22.79 -1.02 0.55
CA GLU A 54 -21.79 -0.74 -0.49
C GLU A 54 -22.00 0.59 -1.21
N LEU A 55 -23.22 1.14 -1.18
CA LEU A 55 -23.54 2.49 -1.67
C LEU A 55 -23.23 3.59 -0.63
N ALA A 56 -22.72 3.24 0.54
CA ALA A 56 -22.32 4.21 1.55
C ALA A 56 -20.91 4.76 1.26
N PHE A 57 -20.69 6.02 1.65
CA PHE A 57 -19.37 6.65 1.56
C PHE A 57 -18.36 5.89 2.47
N ASN A 58 -17.18 5.62 1.96
CA ASN A 58 -16.12 4.87 2.64
C ASN A 58 -16.54 3.48 3.17
N SER A 59 -17.43 2.82 2.45
CA SER A 59 -17.88 1.45 2.75
C SER A 59 -17.21 0.43 1.82
N GLN A 60 -17.72 -0.79 1.84
CA GLN A 60 -17.23 -1.90 1.00
C GLN A 60 -17.25 -1.62 -0.51
N GLY A 61 -18.13 -0.73 -0.98
CA GLY A 61 -18.20 -0.28 -2.38
C GLY A 61 -17.25 0.88 -2.72
N ALA A 62 -16.48 1.36 -1.75
CA ALA A 62 -15.51 2.41 -2.02
C ALA A 62 -14.43 1.94 -3.01
N CYS A 63 -13.96 2.86 -3.84
CA CYS A 63 -12.87 2.56 -4.77
C CYS A 63 -11.67 1.97 -4.04
N ARG A 64 -11.24 0.78 -4.41
CA ARG A 64 -10.11 0.08 -3.77
C ARG A 64 -8.77 0.82 -3.91
N CYS A 65 -8.66 1.70 -4.90
CA CYS A 65 -7.45 2.47 -5.14
C CYS A 65 -7.34 3.69 -4.22
N CYS A 66 -8.44 4.42 -4.03
CA CYS A 66 -8.44 5.68 -3.26
C CYS A 66 -9.26 5.63 -1.97
N GLY A 67 -9.86 4.48 -1.62
CA GLY A 67 -10.75 4.36 -0.46
C GLY A 67 -11.96 5.29 -0.50
N GLY A 68 -12.41 5.72 -1.69
CA GLY A 68 -13.53 6.67 -1.86
C GLY A 68 -13.14 8.14 -1.74
N THR A 69 -11.87 8.47 -1.50
CA THR A 69 -11.40 9.86 -1.30
C THR A 69 -11.20 10.64 -2.61
N GLY A 70 -11.15 9.93 -3.75
CA GLY A 70 -10.85 10.52 -5.06
C GLY A 70 -9.37 10.86 -5.26
N THR A 71 -8.53 10.65 -4.25
CA THR A 71 -7.08 10.92 -4.30
C THR A 71 -6.30 9.68 -3.88
N VAL A 72 -5.16 9.44 -4.53
CA VAL A 72 -4.21 8.38 -4.17
C VAL A 72 -2.93 9.05 -3.70
N ARG A 73 -2.43 8.63 -2.55
CA ARG A 73 -1.11 9.05 -2.06
C ARG A 73 -0.07 8.06 -2.57
N THR A 74 0.96 8.56 -3.21
CA THR A 74 2.11 7.78 -3.64
C THR A 74 3.37 8.35 -3.00
N VAL A 75 4.35 7.50 -2.76
CA VAL A 75 5.65 7.95 -2.24
C VAL A 75 6.43 8.58 -3.39
N ASP A 76 6.89 9.80 -3.18
CA ASP A 76 7.82 10.47 -4.07
C ASP A 76 9.24 9.90 -3.84
N ARG A 77 9.74 9.14 -4.81
CA ARG A 77 11.04 8.47 -4.70
C ARG A 77 12.21 9.43 -4.64
N ASP A 78 12.11 10.56 -5.32
CA ASP A 78 13.18 11.58 -5.33
C ASP A 78 13.36 12.19 -3.93
N SER A 79 12.27 12.28 -3.16
CA SER A 79 12.31 12.74 -1.78
C SER A 79 12.93 11.73 -0.79
N LEU A 80 13.00 10.44 -1.16
CA LEU A 80 13.61 9.41 -0.32
C LEU A 80 15.14 9.50 -0.30
N VAL A 81 15.73 9.98 -1.40
CA VAL A 81 17.18 10.20 -1.54
C VAL A 81 17.40 11.60 -2.10
N PRO A 82 17.30 12.64 -1.27
CA PRO A 82 17.38 14.02 -1.71
C PRO A 82 18.77 14.44 -2.16
N ASP A 83 19.82 13.75 -1.71
CA ASP A 83 21.20 13.98 -2.10
C ASP A 83 21.88 12.65 -2.43
N GLU A 84 21.96 12.35 -3.73
CA GLU A 84 22.60 11.14 -4.23
C GLU A 84 24.13 11.16 -4.16
N SER A 85 24.75 12.28 -3.79
CA SER A 85 26.20 12.37 -3.56
C SER A 85 26.61 11.76 -2.23
N LEU A 86 25.68 11.61 -1.29
CA LEU A 86 25.90 10.97 -0.01
C LEU A 86 25.90 9.45 -0.14
N THR A 87 26.61 8.81 0.76
CA THR A 87 26.52 7.35 0.95
C THR A 87 25.32 7.00 1.84
N ILE A 88 24.88 5.74 1.81
CA ILE A 88 23.81 5.28 2.73
C ILE A 88 24.28 5.42 4.18
N ASP A 89 25.55 5.14 4.48
CA ASP A 89 26.16 5.31 5.80
C ASP A 89 26.14 6.76 6.27
N GLU A 90 26.24 7.74 5.35
CA GLU A 90 26.13 9.18 5.62
C GLU A 90 24.69 9.68 5.69
N GLY A 91 23.71 8.82 5.43
CA GLY A 91 22.29 9.14 5.53
C GLY A 91 21.63 9.53 4.21
N ALA A 92 22.13 9.08 3.07
CA ALA A 92 21.52 9.33 1.75
C ALA A 92 20.04 8.97 1.71
N VAL A 93 19.65 7.88 2.37
CA VAL A 93 18.24 7.43 2.46
C VAL A 93 17.55 8.11 3.63
N ALA A 94 16.88 9.21 3.36
CA ALA A 94 16.29 10.09 4.37
C ALA A 94 15.36 9.39 5.39
N PRO A 95 14.46 8.45 5.02
CA PRO A 95 13.60 7.77 5.98
C PRO A 95 14.35 6.94 7.02
N TRP A 96 15.53 6.42 6.68
CA TRP A 96 16.32 5.58 7.58
C TRP A 96 17.11 6.36 8.64
N ASN A 97 17.15 7.69 8.52
CA ASN A 97 17.82 8.56 9.49
C ASN A 97 17.04 8.74 10.80
N SER A 98 15.78 8.28 10.84
CA SER A 98 14.98 8.30 12.06
C SER A 98 15.44 7.21 13.05
N LEU A 99 15.21 7.46 14.34
CA LEU A 99 15.58 6.50 15.39
C LEU A 99 14.96 5.11 15.19
N MET A 100 13.70 5.08 14.73
CA MET A 100 12.96 3.84 14.48
C MET A 100 13.61 2.96 13.40
N TRP A 101 14.19 3.58 12.39
CA TRP A 101 14.77 2.91 11.23
C TRP A 101 16.30 2.92 11.21
N SER A 102 16.94 3.29 12.31
CA SER A 102 18.40 3.46 12.39
C SER A 102 19.23 2.22 12.07
N LEU A 103 18.64 1.02 12.17
CA LEU A 103 19.28 -0.23 11.82
C LEU A 103 19.17 -0.61 10.34
N MET A 104 18.33 0.10 9.56
CA MET A 104 18.09 -0.27 8.17
C MET A 104 19.35 -0.19 7.29
N THR A 105 20.27 0.71 7.60
CA THR A 105 21.56 0.78 6.90
C THR A 105 22.37 -0.52 7.06
N ASP A 106 22.45 -1.07 8.27
CA ASP A 106 23.18 -2.32 8.53
C ASP A 106 22.46 -3.52 7.88
N VAL A 107 21.13 -3.54 7.95
CA VAL A 107 20.31 -4.59 7.32
C VAL A 107 20.41 -4.50 5.79
N CYS A 108 20.39 -3.30 5.21
CA CYS A 108 20.57 -3.05 3.78
C CYS A 108 21.94 -3.57 3.29
N ARG A 109 22.99 -3.34 4.07
CA ARG A 109 24.32 -3.92 3.79
C ARG A 109 24.28 -5.45 3.79
N ALA A 110 23.56 -6.07 4.73
CA ALA A 110 23.35 -7.51 4.78
C ALA A 110 22.49 -8.05 3.61
N MET A 111 21.71 -7.19 2.95
CA MET A 111 21.00 -7.50 1.70
C MET A 111 21.91 -7.48 0.47
N GLY A 112 23.17 -7.09 0.62
CA GLY A 112 24.17 -7.06 -0.47
C GLY A 112 24.28 -5.71 -1.17
N VAL A 113 23.85 -4.62 -0.54
CA VAL A 113 23.98 -3.25 -1.03
C VAL A 113 25.26 -2.62 -0.44
N ARG A 114 26.06 -1.95 -1.27
CA ARG A 114 27.20 -1.17 -0.81
C ARG A 114 26.72 0.13 -0.17
N THR A 115 26.99 0.30 1.13
CA THR A 115 26.51 1.45 1.89
C THR A 115 27.57 2.55 2.06
N ASP A 116 28.79 2.28 1.62
CA ASP A 116 29.99 3.13 1.72
C ASP A 116 30.37 3.88 0.44
N VAL A 117 29.56 3.73 -0.62
CA VAL A 117 29.74 4.46 -1.90
C VAL A 117 28.58 5.45 -2.10
N PRO A 118 28.79 6.57 -2.85
CA PRO A 118 27.71 7.51 -3.17
C PRO A 118 26.51 6.80 -3.78
N PHE A 119 25.30 7.21 -3.40
CA PHE A 119 24.06 6.54 -3.86
C PHE A 119 23.95 6.51 -5.38
N ARG A 120 24.38 7.56 -6.06
CA ARG A 120 24.43 7.62 -7.53
C ARG A 120 25.28 6.53 -8.18
N ASP A 121 26.32 6.04 -7.47
CA ASP A 121 27.28 5.04 -7.97
C ASP A 121 26.85 3.60 -7.65
N LEU A 122 25.68 3.43 -7.01
CA LEU A 122 25.07 2.11 -6.82
C LEU A 122 24.56 1.59 -8.16
N THR A 123 24.61 0.28 -8.30
CA THR A 123 24.00 -0.41 -9.45
C THR A 123 22.47 -0.31 -9.39
N GLU A 124 21.81 -0.47 -10.53
CA GLU A 124 20.33 -0.49 -10.59
C GLU A 124 19.72 -1.56 -9.66
N ARG A 125 20.39 -2.72 -9.54
CA ARG A 125 19.98 -3.79 -8.62
C ARG A 125 20.06 -3.34 -7.15
N GLU A 126 21.12 -2.64 -6.77
CA GLU A 126 21.29 -2.13 -5.40
C GLU A 126 20.24 -1.06 -5.11
N LYS A 127 19.98 -0.13 -6.04
CA LYS A 127 18.91 0.87 -5.93
C LYS A 127 17.54 0.22 -5.83
N ASP A 128 17.28 -0.83 -6.61
CA ASP A 128 16.02 -1.56 -6.54
C ASP A 128 15.83 -2.24 -5.17
N ILE A 129 16.88 -2.80 -4.58
CA ILE A 129 16.81 -3.33 -3.21
C ILE A 129 16.46 -2.21 -2.22
N VAL A 130 17.06 -1.04 -2.34
CA VAL A 130 16.77 0.11 -1.45
C VAL A 130 15.30 0.54 -1.53
N PHE A 131 14.75 0.62 -2.74
CA PHE A 131 13.38 1.12 -2.93
C PHE A 131 12.30 0.04 -2.83
N ASN A 132 12.55 -1.17 -3.31
CA ASN A 132 11.54 -2.22 -3.50
C ASN A 132 11.94 -3.57 -2.89
N GLY A 133 13.11 -3.68 -2.22
CA GLY A 133 13.60 -4.95 -1.69
C GLY A 133 12.57 -5.64 -0.78
N PRO A 134 12.52 -6.98 -0.79
CA PRO A 134 11.56 -7.75 -0.02
C PRO A 134 11.85 -7.66 1.49
N ALA A 135 10.80 -7.78 2.31
CA ALA A 135 10.91 -7.86 3.76
C ALA A 135 11.52 -9.22 4.15
N GLU A 136 12.84 -9.27 4.25
CA GLU A 136 13.59 -10.46 4.63
C GLU A 136 14.30 -10.26 5.97
N LYS A 137 14.32 -11.32 6.78
CA LYS A 137 15.09 -11.34 8.02
C LYS A 137 16.57 -11.52 7.70
N ARG A 138 17.40 -10.61 8.22
CA ARG A 138 18.85 -10.67 8.09
C ARG A 138 19.52 -10.63 9.45
N HIS A 139 20.59 -11.39 9.55
CA HIS A 139 21.46 -11.36 10.71
C HIS A 139 22.46 -10.21 10.57
N ILE A 140 22.50 -9.31 11.57
CA ILE A 140 23.38 -8.15 11.57
C ILE A 140 24.21 -8.09 12.82
N LEU A 141 25.43 -7.58 12.70
CA LEU A 141 26.29 -7.21 13.80
C LEU A 141 25.98 -5.75 14.15
N TYR A 142 25.28 -5.54 15.26
CA TYR A 142 24.96 -4.22 15.76
C TYR A 142 26.04 -3.73 16.70
N LYS A 143 26.57 -2.53 16.44
CA LYS A 143 27.48 -1.83 17.35
C LYS A 143 26.77 -0.60 17.88
N ALA A 144 26.44 -0.62 19.16
CA ALA A 144 25.80 0.54 19.80
C ALA A 144 26.73 1.76 19.76
N LYS A 145 26.22 2.92 19.34
CA LYS A 145 27.00 4.17 19.21
C LYS A 145 27.72 4.58 20.50
N ASN A 146 27.26 4.13 21.66
CA ASN A 146 27.78 4.52 23.01
C ASN A 146 28.35 3.35 23.80
N SER A 147 28.61 2.19 23.23
CA SER A 147 29.16 1.06 23.92
C SER A 147 30.12 0.29 23.01
N ASN A 148 31.22 -0.23 23.62
CA ASN A 148 32.16 -1.10 22.91
C ASN A 148 31.63 -2.53 22.73
N GLN A 149 30.37 -2.81 23.08
CA GLN A 149 29.77 -4.12 22.93
C GLN A 149 29.12 -4.22 21.53
N ALA A 150 29.57 -5.18 20.74
CA ALA A 150 28.89 -5.62 19.54
C ALA A 150 27.89 -6.72 19.94
N GLY A 151 26.66 -6.58 19.51
CA GLY A 151 25.61 -7.60 19.65
C GLY A 151 25.22 -8.15 18.27
N GLU A 152 24.78 -9.38 18.26
CA GLU A 152 24.18 -10.01 17.08
C GLU A 152 22.66 -9.90 17.19
N LEU A 153 22.02 -9.50 16.11
CA LEU A 153 20.58 -9.27 16.07
C LEU A 153 20.03 -9.72 14.71
N ASP A 154 18.92 -10.46 14.76
CA ASP A 154 18.12 -10.72 13.58
C ASP A 154 17.09 -9.61 13.38
N PHE A 155 17.18 -8.91 12.26
CA PHE A 155 16.28 -7.81 11.96
C PHE A 155 15.67 -7.95 10.57
N THR A 156 14.40 -7.55 10.43
CA THR A 156 13.72 -7.59 9.14
C THR A 156 14.05 -6.35 8.33
N TYR A 157 14.46 -6.54 7.08
CA TYR A 157 14.66 -5.46 6.13
C TYR A 157 13.33 -4.81 5.75
N TYR A 158 13.30 -3.51 5.76
CA TYR A 158 12.19 -2.70 5.26
C TYR A 158 12.74 -1.66 4.29
N ASN A 159 12.34 -1.75 3.03
CA ASN A 159 12.78 -0.83 1.99
C ASN A 159 12.32 0.62 2.26
N ALA A 160 12.95 1.58 1.58
CA ALA A 160 12.72 3.01 1.84
C ALA A 160 11.27 3.44 1.57
N VAL A 161 10.62 2.87 0.56
CA VAL A 161 9.20 3.13 0.25
C VAL A 161 8.31 2.65 1.39
N TYR A 162 8.50 1.41 1.83
CA TYR A 162 7.71 0.83 2.92
C TYR A 162 7.83 1.62 4.23
N THR A 163 9.04 2.12 4.55
CA THR A 163 9.24 2.89 5.79
C THR A 163 8.41 4.17 5.83
N VAL A 164 8.17 4.80 4.67
CA VAL A 164 7.30 5.99 4.57
C VAL A 164 5.83 5.61 4.56
N GLU A 165 5.44 4.58 3.82
CA GLU A 165 4.06 4.10 3.78
C GLU A 165 3.56 3.67 5.17
N ASN A 166 4.42 2.97 5.92
CA ASN A 166 4.10 2.52 7.28
C ASN A 166 4.04 3.67 8.31
N ALA A 167 4.70 4.79 8.03
CA ALA A 167 4.63 5.97 8.89
C ALA A 167 3.35 6.79 8.66
N LEU A 168 2.65 6.56 7.54
CA LEU A 168 1.42 7.26 7.16
C LEU A 168 0.15 6.43 7.43
N ALA A 169 0.30 5.16 7.84
CA ALA A 169 -0.78 4.26 8.22
C ALA A 169 -1.15 4.42 9.70
#